data_e0c341b21c0562565332ff0cf186c5a7
#
_entry.id   e0c341b21c0562565332ff0cf186c5a7
#
_cell.length_a   1.000
_cell.length_b   1.000
_cell.length_c   1.000
_cell.angle_alpha   90.00
_cell.angle_beta   90.00
_cell.angle_gamma   90.00
#
_symmetry.space_group_name_H-M   'P 1'
#
loop_
_entity.id
_entity.type
_entity.pdbx_description
1 polymer ?
#
loop_
_entity_poly.entity_id
_entity_poly.type
_entity_poly.pdbx_seq_one_letter_code
_entity_poly.pdbx_strand_id
1 'polypeptide(L)'
;SMLEADMRFLDEELKRMERAGADYVHIDVMDGAFVPNLAFGMREIKSIRSSSSMVFDVHMMVQEPVRFVKRMKEAGADVITVHYEACTDLAKTIRAIRELGVRAGVALNPDTGLGVLQDEIVKQVDVVQLMTAQPGLEGQRFLPGSLQKIQALRKRMEELGLVCEIEVDGKIDMENVQEAVRAGASVIVSGKALFQGDLENNIQKMKRLIEEALSEGGS
;
A
#
# COMPACT_ATOMS: atom_id res chain seq x y z
N SER A 1 4.57 -3.29 -6.03
CA SER A 1 4.08 -2.06 -6.71
C SER A 1 4.35 -2.12 -8.21
N MET A 2 3.35 -1.77 -9.01
CA MET A 2 3.46 -1.67 -10.48
C MET A 2 4.31 -0.48 -10.96
N LEU A 3 4.72 0.42 -10.06
CA LEU A 3 5.53 1.59 -10.42
C LEU A 3 6.87 1.20 -11.07
N GLU A 4 7.40 0.04 -10.74
CA GLU A 4 8.68 -0.48 -11.26
C GLU A 4 8.50 -1.47 -12.43
N ALA A 5 7.26 -1.72 -12.86
CA ALA A 5 6.95 -2.58 -14.00
C ALA A 5 7.31 -1.93 -15.34
N ASP A 6 7.54 -2.73 -16.37
CA ASP A 6 7.68 -2.20 -17.72
C ASP A 6 6.30 -1.73 -18.22
N MET A 7 6.11 -0.41 -18.30
CA MET A 7 4.86 0.22 -18.71
C MET A 7 4.39 -0.19 -20.11
N ARG A 8 5.28 -0.71 -20.96
CA ARG A 8 4.93 -1.20 -22.30
C ARG A 8 4.22 -2.55 -22.27
N PHE A 9 4.37 -3.31 -21.16
CA PHE A 9 3.92 -4.69 -21.02
C PHE A 9 3.15 -4.92 -19.71
N LEU A 10 2.42 -3.91 -19.21
CA LEU A 10 1.70 -3.96 -17.94
C LEU A 10 0.81 -5.20 -17.77
N ASP A 11 0.13 -5.62 -18.84
CA ASP A 11 -0.71 -6.82 -18.86
C ASP A 11 0.11 -8.11 -18.61
N GLU A 12 1.27 -8.21 -19.25
CA GLU A 12 2.17 -9.35 -19.11
C GLU A 12 2.81 -9.39 -17.73
N GLU A 13 3.27 -8.23 -17.22
CA GLU A 13 3.85 -8.11 -15.88
C GLU A 13 2.83 -8.47 -14.81
N LEU A 14 1.59 -8.01 -14.96
CA LEU A 14 0.50 -8.35 -14.04
C LEU A 14 0.24 -9.86 -13.98
N LYS A 15 0.18 -10.53 -15.13
CA LYS A 15 0.03 -11.99 -15.23
C LYS A 15 1.23 -12.74 -14.65
N ARG A 16 2.44 -12.20 -14.78
CA ARG A 16 3.64 -12.77 -14.16
C ARG A 16 3.58 -12.70 -12.64
N MET A 17 3.17 -11.54 -12.09
CA MET A 17 2.97 -11.37 -10.64
C MET A 17 1.94 -12.37 -10.10
N GLU A 18 0.79 -12.51 -10.78
CA GLU A 18 -0.27 -13.43 -10.37
C GLU A 18 0.20 -14.90 -10.39
N ARG A 19 0.90 -15.33 -11.45
CA ARG A 19 1.49 -16.68 -11.52
C ARG A 19 2.55 -16.94 -10.45
N ALA A 20 3.30 -15.91 -10.08
CA ALA A 20 4.29 -16.00 -9.00
C ALA A 20 3.66 -16.04 -7.60
N GLY A 21 2.35 -15.81 -7.50
CA GLY A 21 1.60 -15.88 -6.24
C GLY A 21 1.61 -14.58 -5.44
N ALA A 22 1.76 -13.43 -6.10
CA ALA A 22 1.46 -12.15 -5.47
C ALA A 22 -0.02 -12.10 -5.08
N ASP A 23 -0.33 -11.50 -3.94
CA ASP A 23 -1.70 -11.46 -3.41
C ASP A 23 -2.43 -10.20 -3.89
N TYR A 24 -1.72 -9.07 -3.95
CA TYR A 24 -2.22 -7.75 -4.33
C TYR A 24 -1.39 -7.15 -5.46
N VAL A 25 -2.03 -6.27 -6.20
CA VAL A 25 -1.37 -5.35 -7.15
C VAL A 25 -1.44 -3.96 -6.54
N HIS A 26 -0.31 -3.43 -6.10
CA HIS A 26 -0.23 -2.08 -5.59
C HIS A 26 0.00 -1.09 -6.73
N ILE A 27 -0.85 -0.07 -6.82
CA ILE A 27 -0.85 0.91 -7.92
C ILE A 27 -0.75 2.31 -7.34
N ASP A 28 0.40 2.94 -7.53
CA ASP A 28 0.70 4.28 -7.07
C ASP A 28 0.15 5.33 -8.03
N VAL A 29 -0.84 6.10 -7.60
CA VAL A 29 -1.43 7.21 -8.37
C VAL A 29 -0.88 8.53 -7.84
N MET A 30 -0.22 9.30 -8.70
CA MET A 30 0.46 10.55 -8.35
C MET A 30 0.03 11.66 -9.29
N ASP A 31 -0.24 12.87 -8.75
CA ASP A 31 -0.79 14.01 -9.50
C ASP A 31 0.19 15.17 -9.73
N GLY A 32 1.43 15.07 -9.23
CA GLY A 32 2.42 16.14 -9.31
C GLY A 32 2.15 17.33 -8.37
N ALA A 33 1.06 17.28 -7.58
CA ALA A 33 0.70 18.32 -6.63
C ALA A 33 0.95 17.90 -5.18
N PHE A 34 0.48 16.72 -4.78
CA PHE A 34 0.76 16.17 -3.45
C PHE A 34 2.18 15.64 -3.35
N VAL A 35 2.66 14.96 -4.40
CA VAL A 35 4.06 14.52 -4.53
C VAL A 35 4.65 15.03 -5.84
N PRO A 36 5.97 15.27 -5.92
CA PRO A 36 6.61 15.85 -7.12
C PRO A 36 6.86 14.79 -8.20
N ASN A 37 5.87 13.97 -8.49
CA ASN A 37 5.93 12.92 -9.50
C ASN A 37 4.56 12.70 -10.15
N LEU A 38 4.52 12.09 -11.32
CA LEU A 38 3.30 11.70 -12.04
C LEU A 38 3.33 10.20 -12.30
N ALA A 39 2.30 9.48 -11.89
CA ALA A 39 2.21 8.05 -12.12
C ALA A 39 0.74 7.61 -12.17
N PHE A 40 0.47 6.60 -12.92
CA PHE A 40 -0.80 5.93 -13.13
C PHE A 40 -2.07 6.80 -13.02
N GLY A 41 -2.91 6.69 -14.02
CA GLY A 41 -4.24 7.27 -14.00
C GLY A 41 -5.32 6.19 -14.10
N MET A 42 -6.57 6.64 -14.05
CA MET A 42 -7.75 5.76 -14.09
C MET A 42 -7.84 4.95 -15.39
N ARG A 43 -7.26 5.45 -16.50
CA ARG A 43 -7.29 4.77 -17.80
C ARG A 43 -6.38 3.55 -17.79
N GLU A 44 -5.18 3.69 -17.28
CA GLU A 44 -4.20 2.62 -17.13
C GLU A 44 -4.74 1.52 -16.22
N ILE A 45 -5.27 1.89 -15.05
CA ILE A 45 -5.88 0.95 -14.11
C ILE A 45 -7.02 0.17 -14.78
N LYS A 46 -7.93 0.89 -15.43
CA LYS A 46 -9.07 0.26 -16.13
C LYS A 46 -8.63 -0.67 -17.26
N SER A 47 -7.56 -0.33 -17.98
CA SER A 47 -7.08 -1.12 -19.12
C SER A 47 -6.52 -2.46 -18.70
N ILE A 48 -5.91 -2.55 -17.50
CA ILE A 48 -5.28 -3.77 -16.98
C ILE A 48 -6.20 -4.55 -16.03
N ARG A 49 -7.32 -3.97 -15.59
CA ARG A 49 -8.18 -4.61 -14.57
C ARG A 49 -8.67 -6.02 -14.96
N SER A 50 -9.02 -6.20 -16.24
CA SER A 50 -9.53 -7.50 -16.72
C SER A 50 -8.44 -8.57 -16.88
N SER A 51 -7.17 -8.22 -16.73
CA SER A 51 -6.03 -9.11 -16.94
C SER A 51 -5.65 -9.94 -15.72
N SER A 52 -6.24 -9.65 -14.56
CA SER A 52 -5.92 -10.37 -13.32
C SER A 52 -7.10 -10.41 -12.35
N SER A 53 -7.15 -11.46 -11.54
CA SER A 53 -8.09 -11.61 -10.43
C SER A 53 -7.55 -11.07 -9.09
N MET A 54 -6.28 -10.68 -9.04
CA MET A 54 -5.68 -10.10 -7.83
C MET A 54 -6.43 -8.86 -7.34
N VAL A 55 -6.32 -8.57 -6.06
CA VAL A 55 -6.83 -7.34 -5.45
C VAL A 55 -6.06 -6.14 -6.01
N PHE A 56 -6.78 -5.16 -6.57
CA PHE A 56 -6.21 -3.89 -7.01
C PHE A 56 -6.24 -2.91 -5.84
N ASP A 57 -5.09 -2.73 -5.22
CA ASP A 57 -4.84 -1.81 -4.12
C ASP A 57 -4.31 -0.50 -4.69
N VAL A 58 -5.15 0.53 -4.66
CA VAL A 58 -4.86 1.83 -5.27
C VAL A 58 -4.45 2.83 -4.21
N HIS A 59 -3.17 3.17 -4.20
CA HIS A 59 -2.55 4.15 -3.33
C HIS A 59 -2.60 5.55 -3.96
N MET A 60 -3.40 6.44 -3.39
CA MET A 60 -3.65 7.76 -3.96
C MET A 60 -2.78 8.84 -3.31
N MET A 61 -1.66 9.13 -3.92
CA MET A 61 -0.78 10.27 -3.61
C MET A 61 -1.22 11.51 -4.41
N VAL A 62 -2.45 11.96 -4.17
CA VAL A 62 -3.08 13.07 -4.91
C VAL A 62 -3.75 14.06 -3.96
N GLN A 63 -3.72 15.34 -4.32
CA GLN A 63 -4.39 16.40 -3.56
C GLN A 63 -5.92 16.23 -3.59
N GLU A 64 -6.56 16.27 -2.41
CA GLU A 64 -8.02 16.12 -2.27
C GLU A 64 -8.56 14.87 -2.98
N PRO A 65 -8.18 13.66 -2.55
CA PRO A 65 -8.49 12.40 -3.25
C PRO A 65 -9.99 12.10 -3.35
N VAL A 66 -10.83 12.69 -2.48
CA VAL A 66 -12.29 12.53 -2.51
C VAL A 66 -12.89 12.85 -3.88
N ARG A 67 -12.26 13.72 -4.66
CA ARG A 67 -12.68 14.08 -6.02
C ARG A 67 -12.59 12.93 -7.01
N PHE A 68 -11.81 11.90 -6.71
CA PHE A 68 -11.45 10.83 -7.64
C PHE A 68 -11.97 9.46 -7.21
N VAL A 69 -12.37 9.24 -5.95
CA VAL A 69 -12.69 7.93 -5.39
C VAL A 69 -13.72 7.16 -6.22
N LYS A 70 -14.79 7.84 -6.70
CA LYS A 70 -15.80 7.20 -7.55
C LYS A 70 -15.19 6.67 -8.86
N ARG A 71 -14.36 7.48 -9.52
CA ARG A 71 -13.72 7.11 -10.77
C ARG A 71 -12.67 6.01 -10.60
N MET A 72 -12.00 5.97 -9.44
CA MET A 72 -11.07 4.87 -9.11
C MET A 72 -11.83 3.55 -8.92
N LYS A 73 -12.99 3.58 -8.24
CA LYS A 73 -13.88 2.42 -8.18
C LYS A 73 -14.31 1.97 -9.58
N GLU A 74 -14.74 2.88 -10.44
CA GLU A 74 -15.14 2.59 -11.81
C GLU A 74 -13.98 2.07 -12.69
N ALA A 75 -12.74 2.42 -12.33
CA ALA A 75 -11.54 1.89 -12.97
C ALA A 75 -11.18 0.46 -12.48
N GLY A 76 -11.75 0.01 -11.36
CA GLY A 76 -11.57 -1.35 -10.86
C GLY A 76 -10.77 -1.49 -9.57
N ALA A 77 -10.61 -0.41 -8.81
CA ALA A 77 -9.99 -0.47 -7.48
C ALA A 77 -10.84 -1.32 -6.51
N ASP A 78 -10.20 -2.25 -5.81
CA ASP A 78 -10.78 -3.07 -4.74
C ASP A 78 -10.49 -2.45 -3.36
N VAL A 79 -9.33 -1.79 -3.23
CA VAL A 79 -8.90 -0.99 -2.09
C VAL A 79 -8.53 0.40 -2.59
N ILE A 80 -8.94 1.44 -1.85
CA ILE A 80 -8.50 2.81 -2.11
C ILE A 80 -7.89 3.37 -0.83
N THR A 81 -6.59 3.60 -0.86
CA THR A 81 -5.81 4.17 0.24
C THR A 81 -5.48 5.63 -0.06
N VAL A 82 -5.84 6.53 0.86
CA VAL A 82 -5.65 7.97 0.73
C VAL A 82 -4.75 8.51 1.84
N HIS A 83 -3.91 9.48 1.54
CA HIS A 83 -3.06 10.12 2.54
C HIS A 83 -3.88 11.01 3.48
N TYR A 84 -3.61 10.87 4.79
CA TYR A 84 -4.13 11.81 5.81
C TYR A 84 -3.81 13.26 5.42
N GLU A 85 -2.56 13.49 5.01
CA GLU A 85 -2.01 14.81 4.70
C GLU A 85 -2.59 15.43 3.43
N ALA A 86 -3.19 14.61 2.56
CA ALA A 86 -3.80 15.06 1.30
C ALA A 86 -5.30 15.38 1.44
N CYS A 87 -5.91 15.06 2.58
CA CYS A 87 -7.34 15.23 2.80
C CYS A 87 -7.63 16.45 3.68
N THR A 88 -8.42 17.41 3.20
CA THR A 88 -8.99 18.47 4.06
C THR A 88 -9.98 17.89 5.07
N ASP A 89 -10.74 16.86 4.68
CA ASP A 89 -11.67 16.11 5.54
C ASP A 89 -11.51 14.61 5.29
N LEU A 90 -10.64 13.98 6.10
CA LEU A 90 -10.37 12.55 6.00
C LEU A 90 -11.63 11.70 6.27
N ALA A 91 -12.42 12.06 7.29
CA ALA A 91 -13.60 11.28 7.67
C ALA A 91 -14.62 11.24 6.54
N LYS A 92 -14.84 12.38 5.85
CA LYS A 92 -15.68 12.46 4.67
C LYS A 92 -15.13 11.60 3.52
N THR A 93 -13.81 11.64 3.30
CA THR A 93 -13.16 10.87 2.23
C THR A 93 -13.30 9.37 2.46
N ILE A 94 -13.02 8.88 3.67
CA ILE A 94 -13.17 7.46 4.05
C ILE A 94 -14.64 7.02 3.89
N ARG A 95 -15.59 7.83 4.33
CA ARG A 95 -17.01 7.54 4.16
C ARG A 95 -17.40 7.41 2.69
N ALA A 96 -16.93 8.34 1.83
CA ALA A 96 -17.20 8.30 0.40
C ALA A 96 -16.64 7.03 -0.27
N ILE A 97 -15.47 6.53 0.15
CA ILE A 97 -14.91 5.27 -0.34
C ILE A 97 -15.80 4.10 0.07
N ARG A 98 -16.18 4.02 1.35
CA ARG A 98 -17.01 2.94 1.90
C ARG A 98 -18.40 2.88 1.30
N GLU A 99 -19.03 4.03 1.05
CA GLU A 99 -20.35 4.13 0.39
C GLU A 99 -20.35 3.56 -1.04
N LEU A 100 -19.19 3.47 -1.68
CA LEU A 100 -19.01 2.81 -2.98
C LEU A 100 -18.80 1.30 -2.88
N GLY A 101 -18.79 0.74 -1.68
CA GLY A 101 -18.51 -0.68 -1.44
C GLY A 101 -17.06 -1.09 -1.72
N VAL A 102 -16.12 -0.15 -1.56
CA VAL A 102 -14.67 -0.37 -1.72
C VAL A 102 -14.03 -0.39 -0.34
N ARG A 103 -13.01 -1.22 -0.15
CA ARG A 103 -12.19 -1.22 1.06
C ARG A 103 -11.46 0.12 1.18
N ALA A 104 -11.52 0.72 2.36
CA ALA A 104 -10.94 2.03 2.61
C ALA A 104 -9.61 1.92 3.36
N GLY A 105 -8.58 2.58 2.85
CA GLY A 105 -7.28 2.70 3.49
C GLY A 105 -6.92 4.15 3.81
N VAL A 106 -6.12 4.34 4.85
CA VAL A 106 -5.48 5.62 5.18
C VAL A 106 -3.97 5.45 5.24
N ALA A 107 -3.25 6.30 4.50
CA ALA A 107 -1.79 6.35 4.50
C ALA A 107 -1.27 7.50 5.36
N LEU A 108 -0.12 7.28 6.01
CA LEU A 108 0.62 8.29 6.75
C LEU A 108 2.05 8.42 6.24
N ASN A 109 2.49 9.63 5.97
CA ASN A 109 3.88 9.93 5.68
C ASN A 109 4.81 9.53 6.85
N PRO A 110 6.11 9.30 6.61
CA PRO A 110 7.04 8.90 7.67
C PRO A 110 7.02 9.86 8.87
N ASP A 111 6.97 11.16 8.61
CA ASP A 111 7.04 12.21 9.62
C ASP A 111 5.70 12.48 10.34
N THR A 112 4.59 11.93 9.84
CA THR A 112 3.26 12.07 10.46
C THR A 112 3.07 11.07 11.58
N GLY A 113 2.92 11.53 12.82
CA GLY A 113 2.72 10.66 13.98
C GLY A 113 1.36 9.98 14.00
N LEU A 114 1.26 8.81 14.67
CA LEU A 114 0.01 8.04 14.77
C LEU A 114 -1.13 8.79 15.51
N GLY A 115 -0.80 9.81 16.30
CA GLY A 115 -1.78 10.61 17.06
C GLY A 115 -2.79 11.38 16.19
N VAL A 116 -2.51 11.57 14.90
CA VAL A 116 -3.46 12.21 13.96
C VAL A 116 -4.63 11.29 13.61
N LEU A 117 -4.46 9.97 13.71
CA LEU A 117 -5.54 9.01 13.48
C LEU A 117 -6.35 8.83 14.76
N GLN A 118 -7.52 9.44 14.79
CA GLN A 118 -8.50 9.19 15.86
C GLN A 118 -9.03 7.75 15.79
N ASP A 119 -9.43 7.19 16.93
CA ASP A 119 -9.93 5.80 16.99
C ASP A 119 -11.17 5.59 16.12
N GLU A 120 -12.01 6.62 15.99
CA GLU A 120 -13.19 6.63 15.13
C GLU A 120 -12.83 6.45 13.66
N ILE A 121 -11.67 6.96 13.22
CA ILE A 121 -11.17 6.76 11.85
C ILE A 121 -10.60 5.35 11.70
N VAL A 122 -9.77 4.91 12.65
CA VAL A 122 -9.15 3.57 12.60
C VAL A 122 -10.22 2.46 12.57
N LYS A 123 -11.35 2.65 13.27
CA LYS A 123 -12.50 1.73 13.25
C LYS A 123 -13.25 1.69 11.91
N GLN A 124 -13.03 2.66 11.04
CA GLN A 124 -13.73 2.78 9.76
C GLN A 124 -12.86 2.39 8.56
N VAL A 125 -11.59 2.11 8.75
CA VAL A 125 -10.68 1.72 7.67
C VAL A 125 -10.36 0.24 7.71
N ASP A 126 -10.12 -0.33 6.56
CA ASP A 126 -9.71 -1.73 6.37
C ASP A 126 -8.19 -1.86 6.34
N VAL A 127 -7.49 -0.76 5.97
CA VAL A 127 -6.04 -0.69 5.84
C VAL A 127 -5.50 0.59 6.48
N VAL A 128 -4.44 0.49 7.26
CA VAL A 128 -3.59 1.64 7.60
C VAL A 128 -2.22 1.41 6.96
N GLN A 129 -1.90 2.25 5.99
CA GLN A 129 -0.62 2.22 5.28
C GLN A 129 0.39 3.16 5.95
N LEU A 130 1.54 2.64 6.30
CA LEU A 130 2.66 3.42 6.82
C LEU A 130 3.75 3.54 5.77
N MET A 131 4.03 4.79 5.37
CA MET A 131 5.15 5.05 4.48
C MET A 131 6.47 4.83 5.23
N THR A 132 7.32 3.99 4.68
CA THR A 132 8.65 3.67 5.22
C THR A 132 9.79 4.37 4.47
N ALA A 133 9.42 5.20 3.48
CA ALA A 133 10.24 6.17 2.78
C ALA A 133 9.36 7.37 2.38
N GLN A 134 9.96 8.50 2.03
CA GLN A 134 9.17 9.65 1.54
C GLN A 134 8.52 9.32 0.19
N PRO A 135 7.19 9.50 0.06
CA PRO A 135 6.46 9.15 -1.16
C PRO A 135 6.84 10.04 -2.35
N GLY A 136 6.80 9.48 -3.55
CA GLY A 136 7.00 10.21 -4.81
C GLY A 136 8.42 10.72 -5.06
N LEU A 137 9.39 10.40 -4.20
CA LEU A 137 10.78 10.84 -4.33
C LEU A 137 11.69 9.68 -4.71
N GLU A 138 12.61 9.94 -5.66
CA GLU A 138 13.67 8.99 -6.00
C GLU A 138 14.82 9.01 -4.97
N GLY A 139 15.68 7.98 -5.02
CA GLY A 139 16.90 7.91 -4.20
C GLY A 139 16.66 7.75 -2.70
N GLN A 140 15.41 7.50 -2.27
CA GLN A 140 15.07 7.29 -0.88
C GLN A 140 15.62 5.97 -0.35
N ARG A 141 15.69 5.85 0.98
CA ARG A 141 16.05 4.64 1.71
C ARG A 141 14.94 4.28 2.69
N PHE A 142 14.90 3.02 3.08
CA PHE A 142 14.09 2.58 4.20
C PHE A 142 14.45 3.38 5.47
N LEU A 143 13.44 3.87 6.17
CA LEU A 143 13.62 4.64 7.39
C LEU A 143 13.48 3.72 8.61
N PRO A 144 14.55 3.40 9.37
CA PRO A 144 14.49 2.44 10.48
C PRO A 144 13.49 2.84 11.57
N GLY A 145 13.23 4.13 11.77
CA GLY A 145 12.20 4.65 12.67
C GLY A 145 10.78 4.19 12.33
N SER A 146 10.55 3.69 11.12
CA SER A 146 9.25 3.12 10.72
C SER A 146 8.90 1.85 11.49
N LEU A 147 9.90 1.06 11.92
CA LEU A 147 9.66 -0.18 12.68
C LEU A 147 8.94 0.10 14.01
N GLN A 148 9.39 1.12 14.75
CA GLN A 148 8.74 1.52 16.00
C GLN A 148 7.32 2.02 15.75
N LYS A 149 7.09 2.73 14.63
CA LYS A 149 5.76 3.21 14.23
C LYS A 149 4.82 2.06 13.89
N ILE A 150 5.31 1.03 13.19
CA ILE A 150 4.55 -0.21 12.90
C ILE A 150 4.16 -0.91 14.20
N GLN A 151 5.13 -1.13 15.10
CA GLN A 151 4.89 -1.76 16.40
C GLN A 151 3.85 -1.02 17.24
N ALA A 152 3.98 0.31 17.30
CA ALA A 152 3.04 1.15 18.05
C ALA A 152 1.62 1.08 17.47
N LEU A 153 1.49 1.04 16.14
CA LEU A 153 0.20 0.90 15.48
C LEU A 153 -0.40 -0.49 15.74
N ARG A 154 0.38 -1.57 15.62
CA ARG A 154 -0.07 -2.94 15.91
C ARG A 154 -0.60 -3.05 17.33
N LYS A 155 0.17 -2.59 18.31
CA LYS A 155 -0.24 -2.58 19.71
C LYS A 155 -1.56 -1.81 19.91
N ARG A 156 -1.70 -0.63 19.32
CA ARG A 156 -2.93 0.16 19.41
C ARG A 156 -4.14 -0.58 18.82
N MET A 157 -3.96 -1.27 17.67
CA MET A 157 -5.04 -2.06 17.08
C MET A 157 -5.46 -3.23 17.97
N GLU A 158 -4.52 -3.91 18.60
CA GLU A 158 -4.77 -4.98 19.56
C GLU A 158 -5.54 -4.46 20.79
N GLU A 159 -5.11 -3.33 21.35
CA GLU A 159 -5.79 -2.66 22.48
C GLU A 159 -7.23 -2.25 22.15
N LEU A 160 -7.49 -1.88 20.91
CA LEU A 160 -8.83 -1.52 20.41
C LEU A 160 -9.66 -2.73 19.95
N GLY A 161 -9.07 -3.93 19.91
CA GLY A 161 -9.73 -5.15 19.39
C GLY A 161 -10.07 -5.06 17.91
N LEU A 162 -9.27 -4.34 17.12
CA LEU A 162 -9.52 -4.09 15.69
C LEU A 162 -8.75 -5.07 14.80
N VAL A 163 -9.46 -5.60 13.80
CA VAL A 163 -8.86 -6.35 12.69
C VAL A 163 -8.75 -5.41 11.50
N CYS A 164 -7.58 -4.80 11.35
CA CYS A 164 -7.25 -3.89 10.25
C CYS A 164 -5.87 -4.28 9.71
N GLU A 165 -5.67 -4.23 8.42
CA GLU A 165 -4.38 -4.51 7.80
C GLU A 165 -3.41 -3.34 8.08
N ILE A 166 -2.18 -3.68 8.46
CA ILE A 166 -1.08 -2.73 8.52
C ILE A 166 -0.23 -2.95 7.27
N GLU A 167 -0.36 -2.02 6.34
CA GLU A 167 0.42 -2.02 5.12
C GLU A 167 1.66 -1.16 5.27
N VAL A 168 2.78 -1.61 4.70
CA VAL A 168 4.03 -0.86 4.68
C VAL A 168 4.49 -0.68 3.24
N ASP A 169 4.78 0.57 2.89
CA ASP A 169 5.21 0.95 1.56
C ASP A 169 6.40 1.93 1.61
N GLY A 170 7.39 1.66 0.80
CA GLY A 170 8.58 2.50 0.65
C GLY A 170 9.89 1.76 0.94
N LYS A 171 10.57 1.33 -0.12
CA LYS A 171 11.90 0.69 -0.05
C LYS A 171 11.96 -0.58 0.79
N ILE A 172 10.86 -1.35 0.79
CA ILE A 172 10.86 -2.70 1.34
C ILE A 172 11.56 -3.63 0.35
N ASP A 173 12.51 -4.38 0.87
CA ASP A 173 13.33 -5.33 0.11
C ASP A 173 13.63 -6.61 0.91
N MET A 174 14.51 -7.47 0.38
CA MET A 174 14.87 -8.76 1.01
C MET A 174 15.64 -8.62 2.31
N GLU A 175 16.22 -7.44 2.59
CA GLU A 175 17.05 -7.20 3.79
C GLU A 175 16.21 -6.73 4.98
N ASN A 176 15.10 -6.00 4.72
CA ASN A 176 14.30 -5.36 5.77
C ASN A 176 12.89 -5.93 5.94
N VAL A 177 12.39 -6.75 5.00
CA VAL A 177 11.02 -7.28 5.05
C VAL A 177 10.72 -8.06 6.33
N GLN A 178 11.66 -8.89 6.81
CA GLN A 178 11.43 -9.68 8.03
C GLN A 178 11.27 -8.80 9.27
N GLU A 179 12.03 -7.71 9.37
CA GLU A 179 11.91 -6.75 10.47
C GLU A 179 10.55 -6.04 10.43
N ALA A 180 10.07 -5.66 9.23
CA ALA A 180 8.76 -5.04 9.07
C ALA A 180 7.63 -6.00 9.48
N VAL A 181 7.70 -7.27 9.09
CA VAL A 181 6.73 -8.31 9.48
C VAL A 181 6.74 -8.55 11.00
N ARG A 182 7.94 -8.73 11.61
CA ARG A 182 8.07 -8.89 13.07
C ARG A 182 7.56 -7.66 13.84
N ALA A 183 7.67 -6.48 13.24
CA ALA A 183 7.11 -5.25 13.82
C ALA A 183 5.58 -5.21 13.76
N GLY A 184 4.92 -6.07 12.98
CA GLY A 184 3.47 -6.20 12.91
C GLY A 184 2.85 -5.81 11.57
N ALA A 185 3.64 -5.58 10.51
CA ALA A 185 3.11 -5.40 9.16
C ALA A 185 2.42 -6.68 8.67
N SER A 186 1.25 -6.55 8.04
CA SER A 186 0.48 -7.66 7.47
C SER A 186 0.39 -7.60 5.95
N VAL A 187 0.61 -6.44 5.35
CA VAL A 187 0.70 -6.25 3.90
C VAL A 187 2.02 -5.57 3.56
N ILE A 188 2.77 -6.19 2.66
CA ILE A 188 4.11 -5.75 2.25
C ILE A 188 4.05 -5.25 0.81
N VAL A 189 4.31 -3.96 0.61
CA VAL A 189 4.46 -3.38 -0.71
C VAL A 189 5.95 -3.31 -1.06
N SER A 190 6.32 -3.97 -2.17
CA SER A 190 7.66 -3.94 -2.70
C SER A 190 7.62 -3.73 -4.22
N GLY A 191 8.47 -2.88 -4.73
CA GLY A 191 8.59 -2.59 -6.17
C GLY A 191 9.95 -3.06 -6.70
N LYS A 192 10.95 -2.21 -6.60
CA LYS A 192 12.28 -2.41 -7.20
C LYS A 192 12.90 -3.77 -6.85
N ALA A 193 12.80 -4.22 -5.60
CA ALA A 193 13.36 -5.49 -5.17
C ALA A 193 12.72 -6.70 -5.86
N LEU A 194 11.47 -6.57 -6.33
CA LEU A 194 10.76 -7.62 -7.05
C LEU A 194 11.06 -7.56 -8.56
N PHE A 195 11.00 -6.38 -9.16
CA PHE A 195 11.15 -6.22 -10.62
C PHE A 195 12.60 -6.24 -11.11
N GLN A 196 13.58 -6.12 -10.24
CA GLN A 196 14.99 -6.19 -10.63
C GLN A 196 15.44 -7.65 -10.84
N GLY A 197 15.56 -8.06 -12.12
CA GLY A 197 15.96 -9.42 -12.51
C GLY A 197 14.78 -10.35 -12.71
N ASP A 198 14.78 -11.49 -12.02
CA ASP A 198 13.73 -12.52 -12.14
C ASP A 198 12.58 -12.25 -11.17
N LEU A 199 11.50 -11.66 -11.69
CA LEU A 199 10.31 -11.27 -10.92
C LEU A 199 9.69 -12.46 -10.16
N GLU A 200 9.51 -13.60 -10.83
CA GLU A 200 8.86 -14.77 -10.25
C GLU A 200 9.68 -15.32 -9.07
N ASN A 201 10.98 -15.44 -9.26
CA ASN A 201 11.88 -15.91 -8.20
C ASN A 201 11.96 -14.92 -7.04
N ASN A 202 11.95 -13.61 -7.33
CA ASN A 202 11.98 -12.58 -6.30
C ASN A 202 10.69 -12.58 -5.46
N ILE A 203 9.52 -12.73 -6.05
CA ILE A 203 8.25 -12.86 -5.34
C ILE A 203 8.28 -14.09 -4.42
N GLN A 204 8.70 -15.24 -4.93
CA GLN A 204 8.78 -16.47 -4.14
C GLN A 204 9.77 -16.34 -2.98
N LYS A 205 10.91 -15.68 -3.20
CA LYS A 205 11.88 -15.41 -2.14
C LYS A 205 11.32 -14.49 -1.07
N MET A 206 10.64 -13.40 -1.48
CA MET A 206 10.01 -12.46 -0.55
C MET A 206 8.95 -13.17 0.32
N LYS A 207 8.10 -14.01 -0.30
CA LYS A 207 7.07 -14.77 0.44
C LYS A 207 7.70 -15.72 1.46
N ARG A 208 8.78 -16.44 1.12
CA ARG A 208 9.50 -17.28 2.08
C ARG A 208 10.02 -16.49 3.28
N LEU A 209 10.64 -15.33 3.04
CA LEU A 209 11.14 -14.47 4.12
C LEU A 209 10.00 -13.99 5.04
N ILE A 210 8.82 -13.67 4.49
CA ILE A 210 7.63 -13.31 5.25
C ILE A 210 7.16 -14.49 6.10
N GLU A 211 7.04 -15.68 5.52
CA GLU A 211 6.61 -16.91 6.23
C GLU A 211 7.56 -17.27 7.38
N GLU A 212 8.88 -17.17 7.14
CA GLU A 212 9.90 -17.38 8.18
C GLU A 212 9.71 -16.40 9.34
N ALA A 213 9.53 -15.11 9.05
CA ALA A 213 9.34 -14.09 10.08
C ALA A 213 8.07 -14.31 10.92
N LEU A 214 6.99 -14.78 10.29
CA LEU A 214 5.73 -15.10 10.97
C LEU A 214 5.86 -16.34 11.86
N SER A 215 6.61 -17.37 11.43
CA SER A 215 6.81 -18.59 12.20
C SER A 215 7.65 -18.38 13.48
N GLU A 216 8.60 -17.46 13.44
CA GLU A 216 9.44 -17.09 14.60
C GLU A 216 8.69 -16.22 15.64
N GLY A 217 7.69 -15.45 15.21
CA GLY A 217 6.91 -14.58 16.10
C GLY A 217 5.79 -15.28 16.86
N GLY A 218 5.49 -16.55 16.56
CA GLY A 218 4.41 -17.35 17.15
C GLY A 218 4.84 -18.26 18.32
N SER A 219 6.03 -18.05 18.88
CA SER A 219 6.58 -18.90 19.96
C SER A 219 6.52 -18.21 21.32
#